data_589eb47db8ba7ab671dbac4ca4760bd9
#
_entry.id   589eb47db8ba7ab671dbac4ca4760bd9
#
_cell.length_a   1.000
_cell.length_b   1.000
_cell.length_c   1.000
_cell.angle_alpha   90.00
_cell.angle_beta   90.00
_cell.angle_gamma   90.00
#
_symmetry.space_group_name_H-M   'P 1'
#
loop_
_entity.id
_entity.type
_entity.pdbx_description
1 polymer ?
#
loop_
_entity_poly.entity_id
_entity_poly.type
_entity_poly.pdbx_seq_one_letter_code
_entity_poly.pdbx_strand_id
1 'polypeptide(L)'
;LVVSVFVPLLRLNSVVSAAEKTESEYTLTTEPTINTNRLVDHAKYGEGKFYLKTTYAFPDNVTLKNGDFMVYHVPNEFKIEVDSTTDLKAPNGETIATLTTEKATNTAKITVTNEEYFKKFNENKQIVASFTVVWADHVEKNREYEINIPGAGVYHLTRIVPDVDPTGFTKWGVQDSDDPNYVNWRIRVNRYAKSYTGVNIQDTIPDGQVLASDITGYYFPDWENGYGRTKLDKAHVQVTDKNHFTITPNGDGTLDHKGLYIMYRTRLTKPVNPVTKRVLNNVTVTTHEQAPP
;
A
#
# COMPACT_ATOMS: atom_id res chain seq x y z
N LEU A 1 63.69 9.44 56.09
CA LEU A 1 63.07 9.91 54.87
C LEU A 1 62.05 8.85 54.42
N VAL A 2 60.71 9.12 54.54
CA VAL A 2 59.68 8.23 54.07
C VAL A 2 59.23 8.78 52.72
N VAL A 3 59.46 8.03 51.63
CA VAL A 3 58.98 8.34 50.26
C VAL A 3 57.66 7.61 50.08
N SER A 4 56.54 8.35 50.10
CA SER A 4 55.22 7.84 49.69
C SER A 4 55.12 7.86 48.14
N VAL A 5 55.08 6.68 47.55
CA VAL A 5 54.77 6.55 46.12
C VAL A 5 53.25 6.56 45.94
N PHE A 6 52.75 7.63 45.39
CA PHE A 6 51.36 7.74 44.96
C PHE A 6 51.22 7.02 43.59
N VAL A 7 50.57 5.87 43.56
CA VAL A 7 50.17 5.18 42.33
C VAL A 7 48.78 5.70 41.97
N PRO A 8 48.63 6.42 40.86
CA PRO A 8 47.28 6.83 40.40
C PRO A 8 46.53 5.57 39.94
N LEU A 9 45.43 5.22 40.58
CA LEU A 9 44.47 4.26 40.07
C LEU A 9 43.87 4.85 38.76
N LEU A 10 44.41 4.41 37.64
CA LEU A 10 43.72 4.58 36.34
C LEU A 10 42.44 3.74 36.42
N ARG A 11 41.31 4.44 36.62
CA ARG A 11 39.99 3.83 36.33
C ARG A 11 39.96 3.63 34.83
N LEU A 12 40.16 2.41 34.36
CA LEU A 12 39.76 1.95 33.04
C LEU A 12 38.24 2.06 32.99
N ASN A 13 37.74 3.18 32.46
CA ASN A 13 36.39 3.22 31.96
C ASN A 13 36.36 2.25 30.80
N SER A 14 35.81 1.04 31.03
CA SER A 14 35.49 0.13 29.95
C SER A 14 34.45 0.90 29.07
N VAL A 15 34.90 1.38 27.93
CA VAL A 15 34.01 1.83 26.88
C VAL A 15 33.24 0.59 26.48
N VAL A 16 31.98 0.51 26.91
CA VAL A 16 31.06 -0.52 26.45
C VAL A 16 30.83 -0.24 24.98
N SER A 17 31.53 -0.98 24.11
CA SER A 17 31.36 -0.86 22.67
C SER A 17 29.98 -1.40 22.30
N ALA A 18 29.21 -0.59 21.57
CA ALA A 18 28.02 -1.05 20.90
C ALA A 18 28.33 -2.25 20.01
N ALA A 19 27.54 -3.32 20.09
CA ALA A 19 27.77 -4.55 19.35
C ALA A 19 26.57 -4.87 18.43
N GLU A 20 26.88 -5.38 17.26
CA GLU A 20 25.87 -6.00 16.42
C GLU A 20 25.42 -7.31 17.07
N LYS A 21 24.13 -7.48 17.25
CA LYS A 21 23.52 -8.75 17.67
C LYS A 21 23.37 -9.66 16.46
N THR A 22 23.87 -10.87 16.61
CA THR A 22 23.85 -11.87 15.54
C THR A 22 22.62 -12.75 15.60
N GLU A 23 22.31 -13.46 14.52
CA GLU A 23 21.16 -14.38 14.44
C GLU A 23 21.19 -15.52 15.47
N SER A 24 22.34 -15.79 16.09
CA SER A 24 22.44 -16.74 17.21
C SER A 24 21.95 -16.18 18.55
N GLU A 25 21.78 -14.86 18.65
CA GLU A 25 21.37 -14.14 19.87
C GLU A 25 19.89 -13.78 19.89
N TYR A 26 19.16 -13.93 18.75
CA TYR A 26 17.73 -13.65 18.65
C TYR A 26 17.02 -14.58 17.68
N THR A 27 15.71 -14.65 17.81
CA THR A 27 14.82 -15.22 16.80
C THR A 27 14.13 -14.08 16.05
N LEU A 28 14.28 -14.04 14.72
CA LEU A 28 13.61 -13.08 13.87
C LEU A 28 12.31 -13.68 13.31
N THR A 29 11.22 -12.96 13.45
CA THR A 29 9.97 -13.24 12.74
C THR A 29 9.56 -11.99 11.96
N THR A 30 9.17 -12.18 10.71
CA THR A 30 8.66 -11.08 9.85
C THR A 30 7.25 -11.41 9.37
N GLU A 31 6.36 -10.44 9.51
CA GLU A 31 4.99 -10.49 8.96
C GLU A 31 4.91 -9.52 7.77
N PRO A 32 5.09 -10.01 6.52
CA PRO A 32 4.99 -9.18 5.34
C PRO A 32 3.52 -9.00 4.95
N THR A 33 3.12 -7.74 4.70
CA THR A 33 1.76 -7.39 4.28
C THR A 33 1.74 -6.37 3.15
N ILE A 34 0.66 -6.36 2.38
CA ILE A 34 0.31 -5.32 1.41
C ILE A 34 -1.16 -4.97 1.57
N ASN A 35 -1.49 -3.66 1.64
CA ASN A 35 -2.87 -3.18 1.86
C ASN A 35 -3.55 -3.91 3.03
N THR A 36 -2.84 -4.06 4.15
CA THR A 36 -3.28 -4.77 5.38
C THR A 36 -3.47 -6.29 5.27
N ASN A 37 -3.31 -6.87 4.07
CA ASN A 37 -3.40 -8.30 3.86
C ASN A 37 -2.00 -8.95 3.92
N ARG A 38 -1.91 -10.15 4.48
CA ARG A 38 -0.66 -10.94 4.43
C ARG A 38 -0.29 -11.25 2.99
N LEU A 39 1.01 -11.31 2.71
CA LEU A 39 1.47 -11.81 1.42
C LEU A 39 1.05 -13.27 1.24
N VAL A 40 0.71 -13.60 0.02
CA VAL A 40 0.33 -14.96 -0.40
C VAL A 40 1.38 -15.43 -1.39
N ASP A 41 1.86 -16.66 -1.22
CA ASP A 41 2.79 -17.26 -2.14
C ASP A 41 2.17 -17.45 -3.54
N HIS A 42 2.95 -17.34 -4.59
CA HIS A 42 2.53 -17.35 -6.01
C HIS A 42 1.53 -16.23 -6.37
N ALA A 43 1.46 -15.17 -5.58
CA ALA A 43 0.54 -14.06 -5.84
C ALA A 43 1.16 -12.99 -6.76
N LYS A 44 0.26 -12.21 -7.37
CA LYS A 44 0.59 -11.08 -8.24
C LYS A 44 0.27 -9.77 -7.55
N TYR A 45 1.25 -8.88 -7.47
CA TYR A 45 1.10 -7.58 -6.82
C TYR A 45 1.51 -6.45 -7.75
N GLY A 46 0.68 -5.42 -7.83
CA GLY A 46 0.96 -4.17 -8.54
C GLY A 46 2.00 -3.31 -7.82
N GLU A 47 2.14 -2.09 -8.30
CA GLU A 47 2.89 -1.05 -7.59
C GLU A 47 2.20 -0.74 -6.27
N GLY A 48 2.98 -0.55 -5.22
CA GLY A 48 2.46 -0.26 -3.88
C GLY A 48 3.52 -0.46 -2.81
N LYS A 49 3.14 -0.16 -1.58
CA LYS A 49 4.01 -0.34 -0.42
C LYS A 49 3.75 -1.69 0.22
N PHE A 50 4.81 -2.45 0.38
CA PHE A 50 4.82 -3.61 1.25
C PHE A 50 5.22 -3.16 2.66
N TYR A 51 4.58 -3.71 3.66
CA TYR A 51 4.88 -3.44 5.07
C TYR A 51 5.53 -4.68 5.67
N LEU A 52 6.73 -4.52 6.21
CA LEU A 52 7.45 -5.57 6.91
C LEU A 52 7.41 -5.26 8.40
N LYS A 53 6.64 -6.06 9.15
CA LYS A 53 6.63 -6.00 10.61
C LYS A 53 7.56 -7.08 11.13
N THR A 54 8.69 -6.68 11.70
CA THR A 54 9.71 -7.56 12.23
C THR A 54 9.63 -7.63 13.75
N THR A 55 9.82 -8.82 14.30
CA THR A 55 9.93 -9.05 15.74
C THR A 55 11.25 -9.75 16.01
N TYR A 56 12.10 -9.12 16.79
CA TYR A 56 13.33 -9.69 17.34
C TYR A 56 13.05 -10.17 18.75
N ALA A 57 13.07 -11.48 18.96
CA ALA A 57 12.86 -12.09 20.26
C ALA A 57 14.20 -12.60 20.81
N PHE A 58 14.58 -12.16 22.00
CA PHE A 58 15.86 -12.46 22.63
C PHE A 58 15.66 -13.44 23.78
N PRO A 59 16.48 -14.52 23.87
CA PRO A 59 16.53 -15.37 25.04
C PRO A 59 16.89 -14.58 26.32
N ASP A 60 16.50 -15.09 27.49
CA ASP A 60 16.68 -14.38 28.74
C ASP A 60 18.16 -14.16 29.08
N ASN A 61 19.05 -15.06 28.67
CA ASN A 61 20.49 -14.94 28.86
C ASN A 61 21.18 -13.92 27.95
N VAL A 62 20.50 -13.37 26.96
CA VAL A 62 21.06 -12.32 26.10
C VAL A 62 20.85 -10.94 26.74
N THR A 63 21.95 -10.23 26.99
CA THR A 63 21.92 -8.86 27.50
C THR A 63 21.85 -7.86 26.36
N LEU A 64 20.94 -6.89 26.46
CA LEU A 64 20.82 -5.77 25.54
C LEU A 64 21.36 -4.51 26.21
N LYS A 65 22.33 -3.84 25.58
CA LYS A 65 22.98 -2.62 26.06
C LYS A 65 22.66 -1.45 25.13
N ASN A 66 22.74 -0.23 25.64
CA ASN A 66 22.63 0.95 24.82
C ASN A 66 23.65 0.93 23.68
N GLY A 67 23.17 1.15 22.45
CA GLY A 67 23.97 1.10 21.24
C GLY A 67 24.04 -0.27 20.56
N ASP A 68 23.67 -1.37 21.24
CA ASP A 68 23.56 -2.67 20.57
C ASP A 68 22.54 -2.57 19.42
N PHE A 69 22.79 -3.26 18.31
CA PHE A 69 21.96 -3.13 17.14
C PHE A 69 21.76 -4.43 16.37
N MET A 70 20.71 -4.50 15.60
CA MET A 70 20.39 -5.53 14.62
C MET A 70 20.21 -4.87 13.25
N VAL A 71 20.64 -5.54 12.18
CA VAL A 71 20.48 -5.07 10.81
C VAL A 71 19.57 -6.04 10.05
N TYR A 72 18.48 -5.49 9.50
CA TYR A 72 17.62 -6.23 8.60
C TYR A 72 18.01 -5.87 7.17
N HIS A 73 18.52 -6.85 6.43
CA HIS A 73 18.81 -6.70 5.01
C HIS A 73 17.54 -6.95 4.20
N VAL A 74 17.07 -5.92 3.52
CA VAL A 74 15.89 -6.03 2.65
C VAL A 74 16.26 -6.88 1.42
N PRO A 75 15.44 -7.88 1.04
CA PRO A 75 15.67 -8.64 -0.19
C PRO A 75 15.87 -7.74 -1.41
N ASN A 76 16.72 -8.15 -2.33
CA ASN A 76 17.09 -7.32 -3.49
C ASN A 76 15.91 -6.96 -4.41
N GLU A 77 14.84 -7.77 -4.40
CA GLU A 77 13.62 -7.54 -5.16
C GLU A 77 12.78 -6.39 -4.59
N PHE A 78 13.10 -5.97 -3.37
CA PHE A 78 12.50 -4.81 -2.71
C PHE A 78 13.53 -3.72 -2.45
N LYS A 79 13.07 -2.49 -2.33
CA LYS A 79 13.91 -1.36 -1.95
C LYS A 79 13.23 -0.46 -0.92
N ILE A 80 14.03 0.14 -0.07
CA ILE A 80 13.65 1.25 0.79
C ILE A 80 13.64 2.52 -0.06
N GLU A 81 12.55 3.30 0.01
CA GLU A 81 12.42 4.54 -0.76
C GLU A 81 12.93 5.78 -0.01
N VAL A 82 12.82 5.76 1.32
CA VAL A 82 13.05 6.95 2.15
C VAL A 82 13.91 6.59 3.35
N ASP A 83 14.96 7.39 3.57
CA ASP A 83 15.71 7.35 4.81
C ASP A 83 14.85 7.91 5.94
N SER A 84 14.80 7.20 7.05
CA SER A 84 14.01 7.64 8.19
C SER A 84 14.60 7.14 9.52
N THR A 85 14.28 7.84 10.61
CA THR A 85 14.54 7.38 11.97
C THR A 85 13.26 7.51 12.79
N THR A 86 12.89 6.44 13.48
CA THR A 86 11.66 6.35 14.27
C THR A 86 11.92 5.70 15.60
N ASP A 87 11.36 6.24 16.68
CA ASP A 87 11.40 5.63 18.00
C ASP A 87 10.53 4.37 18.06
N LEU A 88 11.10 3.32 18.61
CA LEU A 88 10.39 2.09 18.91
C LEU A 88 10.02 2.06 20.39
N LYS A 89 8.73 1.86 20.66
CA LYS A 89 8.18 1.92 22.02
C LYS A 89 7.78 0.54 22.53
N ALA A 90 8.04 0.32 23.80
CA ALA A 90 7.50 -0.80 24.54
C ALA A 90 5.97 -0.64 24.77
N PRO A 91 5.24 -1.69 25.16
CA PRO A 91 3.81 -1.63 25.47
C PRO A 91 3.43 -0.60 26.54
N ASN A 92 4.35 -0.27 27.45
CA ASN A 92 4.15 0.77 28.47
C ASN A 92 4.41 2.20 27.98
N GLY A 93 4.76 2.38 26.68
CA GLY A 93 5.03 3.66 26.03
C GLY A 93 6.46 4.18 26.13
N GLU A 94 7.34 3.49 26.88
CA GLU A 94 8.76 3.86 26.95
C GLU A 94 9.46 3.62 25.61
N THR A 95 10.29 4.55 25.16
CA THR A 95 11.18 4.33 24.00
C THR A 95 12.30 3.38 24.42
N ILE A 96 12.45 2.27 23.68
CA ILE A 96 13.42 1.20 23.99
C ILE A 96 14.49 1.04 22.92
N ALA A 97 14.21 1.46 21.71
CA ALA A 97 15.12 1.38 20.58
C ALA A 97 14.75 2.45 19.52
N THR A 98 15.59 2.61 18.51
CA THR A 98 15.30 3.38 17.31
C THR A 98 15.40 2.47 16.09
N LEU A 99 14.52 2.69 15.11
CA LEU A 99 14.59 2.11 13.78
C LEU A 99 15.13 3.17 12.82
N THR A 100 16.20 2.88 12.12
CA THR A 100 16.73 3.70 11.03
C THR A 100 16.66 2.91 9.73
N THR A 101 15.99 3.46 8.71
CA THR A 101 15.97 2.91 7.35
C THR A 101 16.95 3.67 6.46
N GLU A 102 17.76 2.94 5.70
CA GLU A 102 18.75 3.50 4.78
C GLU A 102 18.50 3.00 3.35
N LYS A 103 18.23 3.95 2.45
CA LYS A 103 18.05 3.67 1.03
C LYS A 103 19.34 3.21 0.36
N ALA A 104 20.48 3.83 0.69
CA ALA A 104 21.76 3.56 0.05
C ALA A 104 22.24 2.12 0.27
N THR A 105 22.00 1.57 1.44
CA THR A 105 22.40 0.21 1.84
C THR A 105 21.26 -0.80 1.74
N ASN A 106 20.04 -0.33 1.49
CA ASN A 106 18.81 -1.11 1.50
C ASN A 106 18.61 -1.90 2.81
N THR A 107 18.85 -1.24 3.94
CA THR A 107 18.80 -1.86 5.27
C THR A 107 17.88 -1.12 6.23
N ALA A 108 17.34 -1.87 7.18
CA ALA A 108 16.65 -1.32 8.36
C ALA A 108 17.44 -1.72 9.60
N LYS A 109 18.00 -0.73 10.30
CA LYS A 109 18.81 -0.91 11.51
C LYS A 109 18.00 -0.57 12.74
N ILE A 110 17.96 -1.50 13.70
CA ILE A 110 17.33 -1.30 15.00
C ILE A 110 18.44 -1.13 16.04
N THR A 111 18.46 0.00 16.75
CA THR A 111 19.47 0.30 17.75
C THR A 111 18.82 0.44 19.12
N VAL A 112 19.30 -0.33 20.10
CA VAL A 112 18.84 -0.28 21.49
C VAL A 112 19.21 1.07 22.13
N THR A 113 18.24 1.72 22.78
CA THR A 113 18.44 3.04 23.41
C THR A 113 18.11 3.06 24.92
N ASN A 114 17.53 1.98 25.45
CA ASN A 114 17.14 1.90 26.87
C ASN A 114 17.48 0.53 27.47
N GLU A 115 18.76 0.35 27.85
CA GLU A 115 19.21 -0.88 28.49
C GLU A 115 18.57 -1.13 29.86
N GLU A 116 18.20 -0.07 30.58
CA GLU A 116 17.58 -0.17 31.91
C GLU A 116 16.18 -0.81 31.81
N TYR A 117 15.46 -0.53 30.72
CA TYR A 117 14.21 -1.21 30.41
C TYR A 117 14.42 -2.72 30.30
N PHE A 118 15.43 -3.16 29.54
CA PHE A 118 15.70 -4.58 29.31
C PHE A 118 16.32 -5.28 30.53
N LYS A 119 16.98 -4.55 31.41
CA LYS A 119 17.42 -5.08 32.74
C LYS A 119 16.21 -5.34 33.65
N LYS A 120 15.24 -4.39 33.63
CA LYS A 120 14.04 -4.50 34.47
C LYS A 120 13.08 -5.59 33.95
N PHE A 121 12.95 -5.72 32.62
CA PHE A 121 12.09 -6.68 31.95
C PHE A 121 12.95 -7.70 31.18
N ASN A 122 13.66 -8.52 31.91
CA ASN A 122 14.68 -9.43 31.36
C ASN A 122 14.09 -10.71 30.74
N GLU A 123 12.84 -11.04 31.03
CA GLU A 123 12.15 -12.21 30.50
C GLU A 123 11.36 -11.85 29.23
N ASN A 124 11.36 -12.77 28.25
CA ASN A 124 10.60 -12.60 26.97
C ASN A 124 10.88 -11.28 26.24
N LYS A 125 12.14 -10.85 26.24
CA LYS A 125 12.55 -9.60 25.59
C LYS A 125 12.24 -9.60 24.10
N GLN A 126 11.51 -8.56 23.62
CA GLN A 126 11.20 -8.39 22.22
C GLN A 126 11.36 -6.93 21.79
N ILE A 127 11.80 -6.74 20.56
CA ILE A 127 11.76 -5.44 19.87
C ILE A 127 10.98 -5.64 18.57
N VAL A 128 9.90 -4.86 18.42
CA VAL A 128 9.07 -4.88 17.22
C VAL A 128 9.34 -3.62 16.41
N ALA A 129 9.65 -3.80 15.13
CA ALA A 129 9.85 -2.71 14.18
C ALA A 129 8.95 -2.90 12.95
N SER A 130 8.52 -1.81 12.35
CA SER A 130 7.74 -1.86 11.11
C SER A 130 8.25 -0.80 10.14
N PHE A 131 8.48 -1.18 8.90
CA PHE A 131 8.92 -0.29 7.85
C PHE A 131 8.31 -0.68 6.49
N THR A 132 8.44 0.19 5.52
CA THR A 132 7.87 0.00 4.19
C THR A 132 8.95 -0.20 3.15
N VAL A 133 8.67 -1.07 2.18
CA VAL A 133 9.48 -1.28 1.00
C VAL A 133 8.59 -1.29 -0.24
N VAL A 134 9.18 -1.07 -1.41
CA VAL A 134 8.51 -1.18 -2.70
C VAL A 134 9.31 -2.12 -3.60
N TRP A 135 8.75 -2.48 -4.76
CA TRP A 135 9.49 -3.21 -5.76
C TRP A 135 10.78 -2.47 -6.16
N ALA A 136 11.89 -3.18 -6.22
CA ALA A 136 13.12 -2.65 -6.77
C ALA A 136 12.98 -2.41 -8.29
N ASP A 137 13.74 -1.45 -8.82
CA ASP A 137 13.60 -1.01 -10.22
C ASP A 137 13.92 -2.11 -11.23
N HIS A 138 14.85 -3.00 -10.90
CA HIS A 138 15.29 -4.10 -11.76
C HIS A 138 14.30 -5.29 -11.80
N VAL A 139 13.28 -5.32 -10.93
CA VAL A 139 12.29 -6.39 -10.94
C VAL A 139 11.39 -6.24 -12.16
N GLU A 140 11.51 -7.18 -13.08
CA GLU A 140 10.72 -7.20 -14.31
C GLU A 140 9.25 -7.51 -14.03
N LYS A 141 8.39 -6.89 -14.83
CA LYS A 141 6.94 -7.10 -14.75
C LYS A 141 6.55 -8.42 -15.39
N ASN A 142 5.50 -9.05 -14.83
CA ASN A 142 4.96 -10.33 -15.33
C ASN A 142 5.96 -11.52 -15.28
N ARG A 143 7.01 -11.39 -14.48
CA ARG A 143 7.93 -12.47 -14.17
C ARG A 143 7.83 -12.82 -12.69
N GLU A 144 7.79 -14.10 -12.38
CA GLU A 144 7.82 -14.59 -11.00
C GLU A 144 9.26 -14.58 -10.46
N TYR A 145 9.41 -14.12 -9.24
CA TYR A 145 10.67 -14.09 -8.50
C TYR A 145 10.54 -14.90 -7.23
N GLU A 146 11.55 -15.69 -6.93
CA GLU A 146 11.72 -16.35 -5.65
C GLU A 146 12.41 -15.36 -4.70
N ILE A 147 11.72 -14.96 -3.63
CA ILE A 147 12.16 -13.91 -2.71
C ILE A 147 12.26 -14.51 -1.30
N ASN A 148 13.46 -14.59 -0.78
CA ASN A 148 13.67 -14.98 0.61
C ASN A 148 13.53 -13.76 1.52
N ILE A 149 12.43 -13.68 2.26
CA ILE A 149 12.15 -12.62 3.22
C ILE A 149 12.66 -13.07 4.60
N PRO A 150 13.74 -12.44 5.16
CA PRO A 150 14.30 -12.84 6.44
C PRO A 150 13.23 -12.89 7.54
N GLY A 151 13.15 -14.00 8.25
CA GLY A 151 12.16 -14.22 9.32
C GLY A 151 10.73 -14.57 8.84
N ALA A 152 10.47 -14.61 7.53
CA ALA A 152 9.17 -15.01 6.96
C ALA A 152 9.25 -16.23 6.04
N GLY A 153 10.42 -16.48 5.45
CA GLY A 153 10.64 -17.59 4.52
C GLY A 153 10.58 -17.14 3.05
N VAL A 154 10.47 -18.13 2.16
CA VAL A 154 10.49 -17.92 0.71
C VAL A 154 9.09 -17.68 0.18
N TYR A 155 8.96 -16.65 -0.68
CA TYR A 155 7.75 -16.30 -1.41
C TYR A 155 8.05 -16.23 -2.90
N HIS A 156 7.15 -16.75 -3.72
CA HIS A 156 7.18 -16.62 -5.17
C HIS A 156 6.21 -15.49 -5.56
N LEU A 157 6.72 -14.35 -5.94
CA LEU A 157 5.90 -13.19 -6.20
C LEU A 157 6.12 -12.66 -7.61
N THR A 158 5.04 -12.19 -8.23
CA THR A 158 5.08 -11.56 -9.55
C THR A 158 4.74 -10.07 -9.42
N ARG A 159 5.64 -9.20 -9.86
CA ARG A 159 5.31 -7.79 -10.06
C ARG A 159 4.44 -7.64 -11.30
N ILE A 160 3.26 -7.08 -11.15
CA ILE A 160 2.41 -6.73 -12.28
C ILE A 160 2.30 -5.20 -12.40
N VAL A 161 2.18 -4.74 -13.63
CA VAL A 161 1.47 -3.48 -13.86
C VAL A 161 0.02 -3.88 -13.75
N PRO A 162 -0.80 -3.26 -12.91
CA PRO A 162 -2.23 -3.32 -13.12
C PRO A 162 -2.42 -3.00 -14.60
N ASP A 163 -3.21 -3.81 -15.29
CA ASP A 163 -3.63 -3.47 -16.65
C ASP A 163 -4.16 -2.04 -16.58
N VAL A 164 -3.26 -1.11 -16.83
CA VAL A 164 -3.65 0.26 -17.08
C VAL A 164 -4.30 0.13 -18.42
N ASP A 165 -5.63 0.02 -18.40
CA ASP A 165 -6.40 0.08 -19.62
C ASP A 165 -5.79 1.19 -20.48
N PRO A 166 -5.14 0.86 -21.61
CA PRO A 166 -4.46 1.85 -22.44
C PRO A 166 -5.44 2.92 -22.94
N THR A 167 -6.74 2.66 -22.84
CA THR A 167 -7.82 3.60 -23.13
C THR A 167 -8.06 4.56 -21.98
N GLY A 168 -7.60 4.25 -20.78
CA GLY A 168 -7.85 5.05 -19.58
C GLY A 168 -9.30 5.01 -19.10
N PHE A 169 -10.04 3.95 -19.44
CA PHE A 169 -11.42 3.71 -19.03
C PHE A 169 -11.44 2.80 -17.82
N THR A 170 -12.14 3.19 -16.77
CA THR A 170 -12.21 2.41 -15.52
C THR A 170 -13.55 2.64 -14.84
N LYS A 171 -14.12 1.56 -14.29
CA LYS A 171 -15.29 1.63 -13.41
C LYS A 171 -14.99 0.97 -12.08
N TRP A 172 -15.42 1.59 -11.00
CA TRP A 172 -15.33 1.00 -9.66
C TRP A 172 -16.50 1.42 -8.78
N GLY A 173 -16.81 0.59 -7.79
CA GLY A 173 -17.82 0.85 -6.78
C GLY A 173 -17.22 0.86 -5.38
N VAL A 174 -17.77 1.71 -4.52
CA VAL A 174 -17.46 1.75 -3.09
C VAL A 174 -18.77 1.65 -2.33
N GLN A 175 -18.86 0.71 -1.38
CA GLN A 175 -20.02 0.61 -0.49
C GLN A 175 -20.17 1.93 0.25
N ASP A 176 -21.41 2.37 0.38
CA ASP A 176 -21.70 3.59 1.12
C ASP A 176 -21.41 3.37 2.61
N SER A 177 -20.76 4.36 3.25
CA SER A 177 -20.36 4.27 4.66
C SER A 177 -21.51 4.39 5.63
N ASP A 178 -22.58 5.09 5.24
CA ASP A 178 -23.70 5.42 6.09
C ASP A 178 -24.85 4.40 5.95
N ASP A 179 -25.01 3.84 4.75
CA ASP A 179 -26.00 2.80 4.46
C ASP A 179 -25.40 1.70 3.58
N PRO A 180 -25.10 0.52 4.15
CA PRO A 180 -24.48 -0.59 3.42
C PRO A 180 -25.37 -1.17 2.30
N ASN A 181 -26.63 -0.78 2.19
CA ASN A 181 -27.50 -1.19 1.10
C ASN A 181 -27.25 -0.38 -0.19
N TYR A 182 -26.35 0.58 -0.17
CA TYR A 182 -26.01 1.39 -1.33
C TYR A 182 -24.57 1.20 -1.74
N VAL A 183 -24.34 1.35 -3.07
CA VAL A 183 -23.01 1.36 -3.70
C VAL A 183 -22.85 2.65 -4.50
N ASN A 184 -21.79 3.38 -4.19
CA ASN A 184 -21.38 4.58 -4.93
C ASN A 184 -20.48 4.16 -6.10
N TRP A 185 -21.00 4.25 -7.31
CA TRP A 185 -20.28 3.90 -8.53
C TRP A 185 -19.61 5.12 -9.17
N ARG A 186 -18.45 4.87 -9.74
CA ARG A 186 -17.66 5.84 -10.46
C ARG A 186 -17.18 5.26 -11.78
N ILE A 187 -17.25 6.06 -12.84
CA ILE A 187 -16.70 5.72 -14.15
C ILE A 187 -15.76 6.84 -14.54
N ARG A 188 -14.54 6.49 -14.92
CA ARG A 188 -13.57 7.41 -15.50
C ARG A 188 -13.34 6.99 -16.94
N VAL A 189 -13.60 7.92 -17.86
CA VAL A 189 -13.43 7.75 -19.28
C VAL A 189 -12.30 8.66 -19.74
N ASN A 190 -11.35 8.12 -20.52
CA ASN A 190 -10.26 8.88 -21.11
C ASN A 190 -9.34 9.59 -20.09
N ARG A 191 -8.73 8.83 -19.20
CA ARG A 191 -7.79 9.37 -18.19
C ARG A 191 -6.71 10.27 -18.76
N TYR A 192 -6.25 9.95 -19.96
CA TYR A 192 -5.11 10.62 -20.59
C TYR A 192 -5.51 11.81 -21.47
N ALA A 193 -6.76 12.23 -21.41
CA ALA A 193 -7.29 13.38 -22.14
C ALA A 193 -6.90 13.39 -23.63
N LYS A 194 -6.96 12.22 -24.27
CA LYS A 194 -6.81 12.11 -25.73
C LYS A 194 -8.07 12.65 -26.43
N SER A 195 -7.99 12.91 -27.73
CA SER A 195 -9.17 13.24 -28.52
C SER A 195 -9.84 11.96 -29.01
N TYR A 196 -11.15 11.84 -28.76
CA TYR A 196 -12.00 10.73 -29.22
C TYR A 196 -13.28 11.29 -29.85
N THR A 197 -13.81 10.55 -30.81
CA THR A 197 -15.12 10.84 -31.46
C THR A 197 -16.06 9.66 -31.33
N GLY A 198 -17.35 9.87 -31.42
CA GLY A 198 -18.37 8.82 -31.31
C GLY A 198 -18.37 8.09 -29.98
N VAL A 199 -17.91 8.74 -28.90
CA VAL A 199 -17.92 8.18 -27.58
C VAL A 199 -19.35 7.96 -27.11
N ASN A 200 -19.66 6.70 -26.79
CA ASN A 200 -20.93 6.30 -26.23
C ASN A 200 -20.68 5.41 -25.01
N ILE A 201 -21.24 5.81 -23.88
CA ILE A 201 -21.07 5.12 -22.60
C ILE A 201 -22.40 4.50 -22.21
N GLN A 202 -22.45 3.17 -22.18
CA GLN A 202 -23.65 2.41 -21.85
C GLN A 202 -23.45 1.64 -20.57
N ASP A 203 -24.31 1.85 -19.60
CA ASP A 203 -24.29 1.13 -18.32
C ASP A 203 -25.55 0.29 -18.17
N THR A 204 -25.32 -0.99 -17.92
CA THR A 204 -26.36 -1.94 -17.60
C THR A 204 -26.17 -2.43 -16.17
N ILE A 205 -26.96 -1.86 -15.24
CA ILE A 205 -26.94 -2.22 -13.83
C ILE A 205 -27.56 -3.60 -13.70
N PRO A 206 -26.81 -4.62 -13.20
CA PRO A 206 -27.29 -5.98 -13.18
C PRO A 206 -28.39 -6.21 -12.13
N ASP A 207 -29.10 -7.32 -12.27
CA ASP A 207 -30.08 -7.79 -11.31
C ASP A 207 -29.52 -7.81 -9.89
N GLY A 208 -30.34 -7.35 -8.94
CA GLY A 208 -29.94 -7.21 -7.54
C GLY A 208 -29.53 -5.79 -7.17
N GLN A 209 -29.54 -4.86 -8.13
CA GLN A 209 -29.33 -3.44 -7.93
C GLN A 209 -30.32 -2.62 -8.77
N VAL A 210 -30.57 -1.39 -8.35
CA VAL A 210 -31.33 -0.41 -9.11
C VAL A 210 -30.69 0.96 -8.95
N LEU A 211 -30.75 1.81 -9.99
CA LEU A 211 -30.33 3.20 -9.92
C LEU A 211 -31.08 3.94 -8.81
N ALA A 212 -30.36 4.65 -7.96
CA ALA A 212 -30.89 5.29 -6.76
C ALA A 212 -30.42 6.74 -6.57
N SER A 213 -29.83 7.34 -7.60
CA SER A 213 -29.47 8.76 -7.63
C SER A 213 -29.53 9.31 -9.05
N ASP A 214 -29.49 10.63 -9.17
CA ASP A 214 -29.11 11.27 -10.43
C ASP A 214 -27.71 10.81 -10.86
N ILE A 215 -27.49 10.74 -12.18
CA ILE A 215 -26.16 10.54 -12.77
C ILE A 215 -25.54 11.91 -12.94
N THR A 216 -24.40 12.12 -12.32
CA THR A 216 -23.65 13.38 -12.37
C THR A 216 -22.23 13.14 -12.86
N GLY A 217 -21.55 14.19 -13.27
CA GLY A 217 -20.16 14.07 -13.70
C GLY A 217 -19.53 15.41 -14.04
N TYR A 218 -18.28 15.33 -14.42
CA TYR A 218 -17.55 16.49 -14.92
C TYR A 218 -16.46 16.08 -15.90
N TYR A 219 -16.20 16.94 -16.86
CA TYR A 219 -15.05 16.84 -17.75
C TYR A 219 -13.79 17.33 -17.04
N PHE A 220 -12.65 16.74 -17.36
CA PHE A 220 -11.36 17.14 -16.83
C PHE A 220 -10.30 17.16 -17.95
N PRO A 221 -9.42 18.17 -17.99
CA PRO A 221 -8.28 18.19 -18.91
C PRO A 221 -7.09 17.36 -18.37
N ASP A 222 -7.02 17.19 -17.06
CA ASP A 222 -5.96 16.47 -16.38
C ASP A 222 -6.53 15.77 -15.15
N TRP A 223 -6.47 14.44 -15.16
CA TRP A 223 -6.96 13.63 -14.05
C TRP A 223 -6.13 13.81 -12.78
N GLU A 224 -4.82 13.89 -12.93
CA GLU A 224 -3.89 13.89 -11.78
C GLU A 224 -3.96 15.22 -11.00
N ASN A 225 -4.11 16.33 -11.71
CA ASN A 225 -4.12 17.64 -11.09
C ASN A 225 -5.52 18.18 -10.78
N GLY A 226 -6.56 17.60 -11.34
CA GLY A 226 -7.95 17.91 -11.00
C GLY A 226 -8.43 19.32 -11.38
N TYR A 227 -7.71 20.04 -12.24
CA TYR A 227 -8.05 21.40 -12.66
C TYR A 227 -9.09 21.45 -13.81
N GLY A 228 -9.84 22.55 -13.87
CA GLY A 228 -10.70 22.86 -15.02
C GLY A 228 -11.93 21.96 -15.17
N ARG A 229 -12.61 21.63 -14.09
CA ARG A 229 -13.79 20.77 -14.09
C ARG A 229 -15.03 21.48 -14.66
N THR A 230 -15.52 21.01 -15.82
CA THR A 230 -16.79 21.42 -16.38
C THR A 230 -17.84 20.35 -16.13
N LYS A 231 -19.02 20.71 -15.61
CA LYS A 231 -20.08 19.75 -15.31
C LYS A 231 -20.58 19.05 -16.58
N LEU A 232 -20.89 17.76 -16.46
CA LEU A 232 -21.66 17.02 -17.46
C LEU A 232 -23.07 17.59 -17.52
N ASP A 233 -23.52 17.95 -18.72
CA ASP A 233 -24.91 18.40 -18.95
C ASP A 233 -25.85 17.19 -18.83
N LYS A 234 -26.93 17.38 -18.08
CA LYS A 234 -27.96 16.35 -17.91
C LYS A 234 -28.65 15.98 -19.25
N ALA A 235 -28.68 16.88 -20.22
CA ALA A 235 -29.20 16.60 -21.55
C ALA A 235 -28.43 15.52 -22.32
N HIS A 236 -27.17 15.26 -21.92
CA HIS A 236 -26.33 14.22 -22.52
C HIS A 236 -26.44 12.87 -21.82
N VAL A 237 -27.31 12.78 -20.80
CA VAL A 237 -27.56 11.57 -20.03
C VAL A 237 -28.97 11.06 -20.29
N GLN A 238 -29.11 9.90 -20.89
CA GLN A 238 -30.38 9.25 -21.16
C GLN A 238 -30.57 8.07 -20.21
N VAL A 239 -31.47 8.16 -19.24
CA VAL A 239 -31.90 7.06 -18.38
C VAL A 239 -33.13 6.42 -19.02
N THR A 240 -32.98 5.16 -19.46
CA THR A 240 -34.05 4.41 -20.09
C THR A 240 -34.99 3.78 -19.05
N ASP A 241 -34.40 3.25 -17.99
CA ASP A 241 -35.09 2.65 -16.86
C ASP A 241 -34.20 2.61 -15.60
N LYS A 242 -34.61 1.90 -14.58
CA LYS A 242 -33.86 1.78 -13.31
C LYS A 242 -32.55 1.00 -13.41
N ASN A 243 -32.31 0.37 -14.54
CA ASN A 243 -31.15 -0.49 -14.75
C ASN A 243 -30.31 -0.09 -15.97
N HIS A 244 -30.78 0.85 -16.79
CA HIS A 244 -30.07 1.22 -18.03
C HIS A 244 -29.98 2.73 -18.20
N PHE A 245 -28.78 3.16 -18.50
CA PHE A 245 -28.55 4.53 -18.96
C PHE A 245 -27.43 4.62 -20.01
N THR A 246 -27.49 5.68 -20.79
CA THR A 246 -26.49 5.99 -21.80
C THR A 246 -26.03 7.44 -21.63
N ILE A 247 -24.73 7.68 -21.85
CA ILE A 247 -24.15 9.02 -21.87
C ILE A 247 -23.45 9.23 -23.19
N THR A 248 -23.81 10.32 -23.87
CA THR A 248 -23.15 10.78 -25.08
C THR A 248 -22.43 12.09 -24.76
N PRO A 249 -21.12 12.10 -24.55
CA PRO A 249 -20.37 13.29 -24.17
C PRO A 249 -20.62 14.44 -25.18
N ASN A 250 -20.79 15.64 -24.69
CA ASN A 250 -21.08 16.84 -25.46
C ASN A 250 -22.29 16.75 -26.41
N GLY A 251 -23.10 15.68 -26.32
CA GLY A 251 -24.25 15.44 -27.19
C GLY A 251 -23.89 14.81 -28.54
N ASP A 252 -22.67 14.90 -28.97
CA ASP A 252 -22.17 14.36 -30.27
C ASP A 252 -21.11 13.23 -30.06
N GLY A 253 -20.77 12.91 -28.82
CA GLY A 253 -19.78 11.88 -28.49
C GLY A 253 -18.33 12.35 -28.62
N THR A 254 -18.06 13.67 -28.68
CA THR A 254 -16.68 14.17 -28.75
C THR A 254 -16.07 14.33 -27.35
N LEU A 255 -14.81 13.90 -27.22
CA LEU A 255 -13.92 14.19 -26.07
C LEU A 255 -12.64 14.77 -26.66
N ASP A 256 -12.56 16.08 -26.77
CA ASP A 256 -11.37 16.77 -27.29
C ASP A 256 -10.45 17.18 -26.15
N HIS A 257 -9.33 16.47 -26.02
CA HIS A 257 -8.34 16.64 -24.95
C HIS A 257 -8.96 16.74 -23.55
N LYS A 258 -10.02 15.96 -23.32
CA LYS A 258 -10.73 15.91 -22.03
C LYS A 258 -11.13 14.49 -21.70
N GLY A 259 -11.03 14.15 -20.43
CA GLY A 259 -11.68 12.98 -19.87
C GLY A 259 -13.03 13.32 -19.24
N LEU A 260 -13.80 12.30 -18.91
CA LEU A 260 -15.09 12.42 -18.23
C LEU A 260 -15.12 11.53 -17.00
N TYR A 261 -15.49 12.11 -15.87
CA TYR A 261 -15.72 11.41 -14.61
C TYR A 261 -17.19 11.42 -14.27
N ILE A 262 -17.77 10.25 -14.06
CA ILE A 262 -19.20 10.03 -13.86
C ILE A 262 -19.40 9.42 -12.48
N MET A 263 -20.44 9.83 -11.79
CA MET A 263 -20.82 9.37 -10.47
C MET A 263 -22.32 9.10 -10.42
N TYR A 264 -22.69 7.97 -9.84
CA TYR A 264 -24.06 7.61 -9.51
C TYR A 264 -24.10 6.61 -8.37
N ARG A 265 -25.29 6.35 -7.85
CA ARG A 265 -25.52 5.45 -6.71
C ARG A 265 -26.55 4.40 -7.10
N THR A 266 -26.31 3.15 -6.70
CA THR A 266 -27.31 2.09 -6.78
C THR A 266 -27.72 1.65 -5.39
N ARG A 267 -28.97 1.17 -5.27
CA ARG A 267 -29.48 0.48 -4.10
C ARG A 267 -29.53 -1.01 -4.36
N LEU A 268 -29.04 -1.80 -3.43
CA LEU A 268 -29.14 -3.26 -3.47
C LEU A 268 -30.61 -3.68 -3.24
N THR A 269 -31.10 -4.58 -4.07
CA THR A 269 -32.43 -5.18 -3.99
C THR A 269 -32.38 -6.65 -3.58
N LYS A 270 -31.18 -7.23 -3.51
CA LYS A 270 -30.88 -8.58 -3.04
C LYS A 270 -29.65 -8.55 -2.12
N PRO A 271 -29.55 -9.46 -1.14
CA PRO A 271 -28.35 -9.59 -0.33
C PRO A 271 -27.11 -9.85 -1.18
N VAL A 272 -25.98 -9.28 -0.79
CA VAL A 272 -24.68 -9.57 -1.41
C VAL A 272 -24.32 -11.02 -1.16
N ASN A 273 -23.79 -11.69 -2.17
CA ASN A 273 -23.31 -13.06 -2.05
C ASN A 273 -22.28 -13.18 -0.90
N PRO A 274 -22.56 -13.98 0.16
CA PRO A 274 -21.72 -14.03 1.35
C PRO A 274 -20.33 -14.65 1.09
N VAL A 275 -20.18 -15.41 0.01
CA VAL A 275 -18.92 -16.08 -0.36
C VAL A 275 -18.00 -15.09 -1.10
N THR A 276 -18.53 -14.47 -2.16
CA THR A 276 -17.71 -13.55 -2.99
C THR A 276 -17.57 -12.16 -2.36
N LYS A 277 -18.57 -11.75 -1.54
CA LYS A 277 -18.67 -10.39 -0.95
C LYS A 277 -18.49 -9.28 -1.99
N ARG A 278 -18.89 -9.55 -3.23
CA ARG A 278 -18.73 -8.62 -4.37
C ARG A 278 -20.07 -8.26 -4.97
N VAL A 279 -20.17 -6.99 -5.34
CA VAL A 279 -21.22 -6.45 -6.19
C VAL A 279 -20.58 -6.10 -7.52
N LEU A 280 -21.07 -6.67 -8.60
CA LEU A 280 -20.54 -6.43 -9.94
C LEU A 280 -21.43 -5.42 -10.66
N ASN A 281 -20.82 -4.60 -11.50
CA ASN A 281 -21.51 -3.71 -12.40
C ASN A 281 -20.55 -3.33 -13.54
N ASN A 282 -20.97 -3.53 -14.78
CA ASN A 282 -20.14 -3.33 -15.96
C ASN A 282 -20.60 -2.08 -16.73
N VAL A 283 -19.70 -1.50 -17.49
CA VAL A 283 -19.95 -0.40 -18.41
C VAL A 283 -19.32 -0.73 -19.75
N THR A 284 -20.00 -0.42 -20.82
CA THR A 284 -19.47 -0.50 -22.18
C THR A 284 -19.19 0.92 -22.66
N VAL A 285 -17.99 1.14 -23.17
CA VAL A 285 -17.61 2.41 -23.81
C VAL A 285 -17.15 2.10 -25.23
N THR A 286 -17.78 2.75 -26.20
CA THR A 286 -17.40 2.65 -27.62
C THR A 286 -16.92 3.99 -28.13
N THR A 287 -15.99 3.99 -29.07
CA THR A 287 -15.49 5.17 -29.80
C THR A 287 -15.28 4.82 -31.28
N HIS A 288 -15.14 5.82 -32.12
CA HIS A 288 -14.81 5.57 -33.52
C HIS A 288 -13.37 5.15 -33.74
N GLU A 289 -12.46 5.53 -32.83
CA GLU A 289 -11.02 5.24 -32.87
C GLU A 289 -10.67 3.84 -32.34
N GLN A 290 -11.59 3.25 -31.62
CA GLN A 290 -11.45 1.88 -31.10
C GLN A 290 -12.55 1.01 -31.69
N ALA A 291 -12.19 0.14 -32.64
CA ALA A 291 -13.05 -0.99 -32.95
C ALA A 291 -13.19 -1.83 -31.66
N PRO A 292 -14.42 -2.24 -31.26
CA PRO A 292 -14.58 -3.17 -30.15
C PRO A 292 -13.77 -4.44 -30.45
N PRO A 293 -13.14 -5.04 -29.43
CA PRO A 293 -12.42 -6.29 -29.58
C PRO A 293 -13.36 -7.42 -30.03
#